data_157c757738e6093ed5eb136eaec7988b
#
_entry.id   157c757738e6093ed5eb136eaec7988b
#
_cell.length_a   1.000
_cell.length_b   1.000
_cell.length_c   1.000
_cell.angle_alpha   90.00
_cell.angle_beta   90.00
_cell.angle_gamma   90.00
#
_symmetry.space_group_name_H-M   'P 1'
#
loop_
_entity.id
_entity.type
_entity.pdbx_description
1 polymer ?
#
loop_
_entity_poly.entity_id
_entity_poly.type
_entity_poly.pdbx_seq_one_letter_code
_entity_poly.pdbx_strand_id
1 'polypeptide(L)'
;HEYAEVSESKKRSPQSPGRLYDLTTLQREANRLHHFPASRTLQLAQSLYERHKVITYPRTDSKALPEDYGPVCRELLAMLPTDLLSFGKRVLDSGWINKKNKRIFNNKQISDHFAIIPTNKTPSNLDANEWKIFNLIAKRFISVFYPPAQWDVTTRISKTGSHIFKTEGRILVEPSWLAIYGKDNQPSDSLVPITNSDEDKGKILDTHIESEQTKPPPRYSEATLL
;
A
#
# COMPACT_ATOMS: atom_id res chain seq x y z
N HIS A 1 37.22 13.03 18.10
CA HIS A 1 37.54 12.40 16.80
C HIS A 1 37.03 13.29 15.67
N GLU A 2 37.89 13.58 14.69
CA GLU A 2 37.55 14.43 13.55
C GLU A 2 36.88 13.62 12.41
N TYR A 3 37.12 12.31 12.39
CA TYR A 3 36.60 11.39 11.35
C TYR A 3 35.95 10.15 11.98
N ALA A 4 34.96 9.63 11.29
CA ALA A 4 34.34 8.35 11.54
C ALA A 4 34.70 7.35 10.43
N GLU A 5 34.96 6.10 10.78
CA GLU A 5 34.98 4.99 9.82
C GLU A 5 33.55 4.76 9.34
N VAL A 6 33.35 4.68 8.03
CA VAL A 6 32.02 4.56 7.43
C VAL A 6 31.97 3.37 6.50
N SER A 7 30.91 2.57 6.63
CA SER A 7 30.58 1.52 5.68
C SER A 7 29.14 1.66 5.21
N GLU A 8 28.90 1.41 3.91
CA GLU A 8 27.56 1.42 3.32
C GLU A 8 27.22 0.07 2.70
N SER A 9 25.99 -0.33 2.92
CA SER A 9 25.38 -1.45 2.21
C SER A 9 24.10 -1.00 1.52
N LYS A 10 23.90 -1.44 0.27
CA LYS A 10 22.70 -1.14 -0.53
C LYS A 10 21.95 -2.43 -0.80
N LYS A 11 20.63 -2.39 -0.61
CA LYS A 11 19.76 -3.54 -0.84
C LYS A 11 18.49 -3.13 -1.56
N ARG A 12 18.11 -3.88 -2.60
CA ARG A 12 16.80 -3.76 -3.22
C ARG A 12 15.74 -4.38 -2.31
N SER A 13 14.69 -3.62 -1.97
CA SER A 13 13.60 -4.02 -1.10
C SER A 13 12.26 -3.94 -1.83
N PRO A 14 11.60 -5.08 -2.13
CA PRO A 14 10.29 -5.08 -2.76
C PRO A 14 9.20 -4.79 -1.74
N GLN A 15 8.22 -3.95 -2.12
CA GLN A 15 7.01 -3.67 -1.36
C GLN A 15 5.80 -4.16 -2.14
N SER A 16 5.22 -5.27 -1.72
CA SER A 16 4.00 -5.80 -2.34
C SER A 16 2.77 -4.95 -2.00
N PRO A 17 1.78 -4.89 -2.90
CA PRO A 17 0.48 -4.28 -2.59
C PRO A 17 -0.23 -5.05 -1.46
N GLY A 18 -1.14 -4.37 -0.77
CA GLY A 18 -2.03 -5.02 0.20
C GLY A 18 -2.92 -6.06 -0.48
N ARG A 19 -3.49 -6.99 0.29
CA ARG A 19 -4.50 -7.94 -0.22
C ARG A 19 -5.82 -7.23 -0.49
N LEU A 20 -6.73 -7.89 -1.19
CA LEU A 20 -8.11 -7.43 -1.37
C LEU A 20 -8.78 -7.15 -0.01
N TYR A 21 -9.85 -6.40 -0.03
CA TYR A 21 -10.58 -6.07 1.19
C TYR A 21 -11.53 -7.18 1.62
N ASP A 22 -11.46 -7.53 2.91
CA ASP A 22 -12.59 -7.95 3.72
C ASP A 22 -13.23 -6.71 4.37
N LEU A 23 -14.33 -6.89 5.09
CA LEU A 23 -15.01 -5.78 5.76
C LEU A 23 -14.10 -5.06 6.76
N THR A 24 -13.45 -5.80 7.64
CA THR A 24 -12.59 -5.24 8.69
C THR A 24 -11.46 -4.40 8.10
N THR A 25 -10.75 -4.90 7.09
CA THR A 25 -9.66 -4.15 6.47
C THR A 25 -10.17 -2.90 5.76
N LEU A 26 -11.35 -2.96 5.11
CA LEU A 26 -11.99 -1.79 4.49
C LEU A 26 -12.34 -0.73 5.55
N GLN A 27 -12.93 -1.14 6.68
CA GLN A 27 -13.26 -0.25 7.80
C GLN A 27 -12.01 0.43 8.38
N ARG A 28 -10.94 -0.33 8.61
CA ARG A 28 -9.67 0.19 9.12
C ARG A 28 -9.08 1.25 8.18
N GLU A 29 -9.08 0.98 6.87
CA GLU A 29 -8.50 1.91 5.90
C GLU A 29 -9.39 3.14 5.69
N ALA A 30 -10.71 2.99 5.68
CA ALA A 30 -11.66 4.09 5.60
C ALA A 30 -11.57 5.01 6.83
N ASN A 31 -11.39 4.43 8.04
CA ASN A 31 -11.16 5.22 9.26
C ASN A 31 -9.83 5.99 9.18
N ARG A 32 -8.75 5.33 8.76
CA ARG A 32 -7.42 5.94 8.65
C ARG A 32 -7.37 7.10 7.64
N LEU A 33 -8.05 6.96 6.49
CA LEU A 33 -7.94 7.92 5.38
C LEU A 33 -9.05 8.97 5.36
N HIS A 34 -10.23 8.62 5.84
CA HIS A 34 -11.43 9.45 5.76
C HIS A 34 -12.09 9.72 7.11
N HIS A 35 -11.53 9.16 8.19
CA HIS A 35 -12.06 9.26 9.55
C HIS A 35 -13.51 8.73 9.68
N PHE A 36 -13.90 7.81 8.79
CA PHE A 36 -15.21 7.17 8.89
C PHE A 36 -15.23 6.16 10.03
N PRO A 37 -16.25 6.21 10.91
CA PRO A 37 -16.51 5.12 11.85
C PRO A 37 -16.76 3.79 11.13
N ALA A 38 -16.47 2.68 11.79
CA ALA A 38 -16.68 1.34 11.23
C ALA A 38 -18.14 1.12 10.78
N SER A 39 -19.10 1.56 11.61
CA SER A 39 -20.54 1.50 11.30
C SER A 39 -20.89 2.31 10.04
N ARG A 40 -20.32 3.51 9.89
CA ARG A 40 -20.53 4.35 8.70
C ARG A 40 -19.95 3.72 7.45
N THR A 41 -18.74 3.15 7.52
CA THR A 41 -18.13 2.43 6.41
C THR A 41 -18.98 1.25 5.96
N LEU A 42 -19.51 0.46 6.91
CA LEU A 42 -20.42 -0.63 6.57
C LEU A 42 -21.71 -0.14 5.92
N GLN A 43 -22.32 0.93 6.43
CA GLN A 43 -23.53 1.52 5.84
C GLN A 43 -23.29 1.96 4.39
N LEU A 44 -22.17 2.64 4.11
CA LEU A 44 -21.81 3.06 2.76
C LEU A 44 -21.54 1.86 1.85
N ALA A 45 -20.83 0.85 2.32
CA ALA A 45 -20.58 -0.38 1.57
C ALA A 45 -21.88 -1.14 1.28
N GLN A 46 -22.82 -1.20 2.23
CA GLN A 46 -24.14 -1.78 1.99
C GLN A 46 -24.93 -1.01 0.93
N SER A 47 -24.93 0.32 0.95
CA SER A 47 -25.56 1.13 -0.10
C SER A 47 -24.93 0.86 -1.48
N LEU A 48 -23.60 0.78 -1.57
CA LEU A 48 -22.90 0.42 -2.81
C LEU A 48 -23.28 -0.97 -3.34
N TYR A 49 -23.53 -1.93 -2.45
CA TYR A 49 -23.95 -3.28 -2.79
C TYR A 49 -25.45 -3.38 -3.09
N GLU A 50 -26.31 -2.90 -2.19
CA GLU A 50 -27.75 -3.14 -2.25
C GLU A 50 -28.45 -2.20 -3.23
N ARG A 51 -28.12 -0.91 -3.19
CA ARG A 51 -28.76 0.13 -4.01
C ARG A 51 -28.09 0.28 -5.36
N HIS A 52 -26.75 0.45 -5.36
CA HIS A 52 -26.00 0.76 -6.59
C HIS A 52 -25.52 -0.49 -7.33
N LYS A 53 -25.38 -1.63 -6.67
CA LYS A 53 -24.89 -2.90 -7.22
C LYS A 53 -23.47 -2.82 -7.80
N VAL A 54 -22.64 -1.88 -7.34
CA VAL A 54 -21.32 -1.58 -7.91
C VAL A 54 -20.16 -2.30 -7.20
N ILE A 55 -20.43 -2.98 -6.10
CA ILE A 55 -19.45 -3.84 -5.39
C ILE A 55 -20.06 -5.20 -5.06
N THR A 56 -19.21 -6.18 -4.73
CA THR A 56 -19.61 -7.48 -4.20
C THR A 56 -20.07 -7.38 -2.74
N TYR A 57 -20.63 -8.47 -2.19
CA TYR A 57 -21.18 -8.48 -0.84
C TYR A 57 -20.15 -8.04 0.22
N PRO A 58 -20.46 -6.99 1.00
CA PRO A 58 -19.44 -6.36 1.85
C PRO A 58 -19.23 -7.05 3.19
N ARG A 59 -20.14 -7.90 3.66
CA ARG A 59 -20.00 -8.62 4.93
C ARG A 59 -19.24 -9.93 4.70
N THR A 60 -17.97 -9.83 4.40
CA THR A 60 -17.07 -10.97 4.16
C THR A 60 -15.81 -10.83 5.00
N ASP A 61 -15.26 -11.94 5.41
CA ASP A 61 -13.95 -12.10 6.06
C ASP A 61 -12.85 -12.50 5.06
N SER A 62 -13.23 -12.79 3.81
CA SER A 62 -12.30 -13.21 2.78
C SER A 62 -11.58 -12.05 2.10
N LYS A 63 -10.28 -12.24 1.85
CA LYS A 63 -9.40 -11.35 1.08
C LYS A 63 -8.94 -12.01 -0.23
N ALA A 64 -9.66 -13.04 -0.68
CA ALA A 64 -9.34 -13.81 -1.87
C ALA A 64 -10.51 -13.88 -2.85
N LEU A 65 -10.21 -14.22 -4.10
CA LEU A 65 -11.15 -14.50 -5.17
C LEU A 65 -11.14 -15.98 -5.50
N PRO A 66 -12.23 -16.52 -6.12
CA PRO A 66 -12.24 -17.86 -6.66
C PRO A 66 -11.12 -18.09 -7.69
N GLU A 67 -10.62 -19.31 -7.76
CA GLU A 67 -9.50 -19.67 -8.66
C GLU A 67 -9.83 -19.54 -10.14
N ASP A 68 -11.09 -19.60 -10.49
CA ASP A 68 -11.63 -19.42 -11.85
C ASP A 68 -12.01 -17.98 -12.20
N TYR A 69 -11.84 -17.03 -11.25
CA TYR A 69 -12.30 -15.65 -11.41
C TYR A 69 -11.41 -14.77 -12.31
N GLY A 70 -10.33 -15.31 -12.85
CA GLY A 70 -9.40 -14.58 -13.73
C GLY A 70 -10.06 -13.91 -14.96
N PRO A 71 -10.95 -14.57 -15.71
CA PRO A 71 -11.69 -13.94 -16.81
C PRO A 71 -12.55 -12.76 -16.35
N VAL A 72 -13.30 -12.93 -15.26
CA VAL A 72 -14.13 -11.86 -14.67
C VAL A 72 -13.28 -10.65 -14.29
N CYS A 73 -12.10 -10.88 -13.68
CA CYS A 73 -11.19 -9.78 -13.34
C CYS A 73 -10.75 -8.98 -14.58
N ARG A 74 -10.55 -9.63 -15.74
CA ARG A 74 -10.22 -8.93 -16.99
C ARG A 74 -11.35 -8.01 -17.45
N GLU A 75 -12.57 -8.49 -17.41
CA GLU A 75 -13.76 -7.70 -17.77
C GLU A 75 -13.91 -6.50 -16.84
N LEU A 76 -13.79 -6.70 -15.52
CA LEU A 76 -13.93 -5.63 -14.55
C LEU A 76 -12.84 -4.56 -14.70
N LEU A 77 -11.59 -4.95 -14.98
CA LEU A 77 -10.48 -4.01 -15.21
C LEU A 77 -10.69 -3.17 -16.48
N ALA A 78 -11.39 -3.69 -17.49
CA ALA A 78 -11.73 -2.97 -18.71
C ALA A 78 -12.90 -1.97 -18.52
N MET A 79 -13.68 -2.12 -17.44
CA MET A 79 -14.91 -1.33 -17.18
C MET A 79 -14.73 -0.30 -16.04
N LEU A 80 -13.53 -0.07 -15.59
CA LEU A 80 -13.24 0.88 -14.51
C LEU A 80 -13.61 2.32 -14.88
N PRO A 81 -13.89 3.19 -13.89
CA PRO A 81 -14.05 4.63 -14.11
C PRO A 81 -12.84 5.23 -14.84
N THR A 82 -13.09 6.32 -15.58
CA THR A 82 -12.11 6.94 -16.49
C THR A 82 -10.78 7.28 -15.82
N ASP A 83 -10.81 7.75 -14.58
CA ASP A 83 -9.63 8.09 -13.78
C ASP A 83 -8.77 6.88 -13.38
N LEU A 84 -9.35 5.69 -13.34
CA LEU A 84 -8.68 4.44 -13.02
C LEU A 84 -8.45 3.53 -14.22
N LEU A 85 -9.06 3.82 -15.36
CA LEU A 85 -9.06 2.96 -16.53
C LEU A 85 -7.65 2.71 -17.09
N SER A 86 -6.78 3.73 -17.09
CA SER A 86 -5.40 3.59 -17.56
C SER A 86 -4.59 2.57 -16.76
N PHE A 87 -4.81 2.53 -15.45
CA PHE A 87 -4.17 1.54 -14.57
C PHE A 87 -4.71 0.12 -14.82
N GLY A 88 -6.02 -0.02 -15.03
CA GLY A 88 -6.64 -1.30 -15.40
C GLY A 88 -6.14 -1.84 -16.74
N LYS A 89 -6.07 -0.99 -17.77
CA LYS A 89 -5.50 -1.32 -19.08
C LYS A 89 -4.07 -1.81 -18.96
N ARG A 90 -3.23 -1.12 -18.16
CA ARG A 90 -1.85 -1.54 -17.93
C ARG A 90 -1.74 -2.96 -17.36
N VAL A 91 -2.64 -3.37 -16.46
CA VAL A 91 -2.70 -4.76 -15.96
C VAL A 91 -3.01 -5.74 -17.08
N LEU A 92 -3.97 -5.39 -17.94
CA LEU A 92 -4.41 -6.24 -19.07
C LEU A 92 -3.30 -6.41 -20.11
N ASP A 93 -2.71 -5.30 -20.57
CA ASP A 93 -1.66 -5.26 -21.58
C ASP A 93 -0.39 -5.97 -21.14
N SER A 94 -0.06 -5.88 -19.84
CA SER A 94 1.11 -6.54 -19.25
C SER A 94 0.87 -8.00 -18.86
N GLY A 95 -0.36 -8.50 -18.97
CA GLY A 95 -0.70 -9.89 -18.62
C GLY A 95 -0.51 -10.24 -17.13
N TRP A 96 -0.64 -9.27 -16.22
CA TRP A 96 -0.32 -9.46 -14.80
C TRP A 96 -1.37 -10.29 -14.02
N ILE A 97 -2.47 -10.68 -14.63
CA ILE A 97 -3.44 -11.56 -13.99
C ILE A 97 -2.93 -13.01 -13.98
N ASN A 98 -2.23 -13.37 -12.92
CA ASN A 98 -1.68 -14.70 -12.73
C ASN A 98 -2.59 -15.56 -11.83
N LYS A 99 -3.28 -16.53 -12.43
CA LYS A 99 -4.19 -17.46 -11.71
C LYS A 99 -3.48 -18.30 -10.63
N LYS A 100 -2.15 -18.48 -10.72
CA LYS A 100 -1.36 -19.19 -9.72
C LYS A 100 -1.04 -18.35 -8.49
N ASN A 101 -1.33 -17.05 -8.51
CA ASN A 101 -1.09 -16.17 -7.37
C ASN A 101 -2.10 -16.45 -6.24
N LYS A 102 -1.70 -17.29 -5.28
CA LYS A 102 -2.53 -17.67 -4.13
C LYS A 102 -2.80 -16.54 -3.13
N ARG A 103 -2.17 -15.38 -3.29
CA ARG A 103 -2.54 -14.17 -2.54
C ARG A 103 -3.86 -13.55 -3.03
N ILE A 104 -4.23 -13.81 -4.31
CA ILE A 104 -5.43 -13.28 -4.95
C ILE A 104 -6.46 -14.39 -5.14
N PHE A 105 -6.06 -15.51 -5.76
CA PHE A 105 -6.95 -16.60 -6.18
C PHE A 105 -6.76 -17.81 -5.28
N ASN A 106 -7.69 -18.03 -4.34
CA ASN A 106 -7.53 -19.10 -3.34
C ASN A 106 -8.88 -19.53 -2.75
N ASN A 107 -9.47 -20.58 -3.28
CA ASN A 107 -10.74 -21.13 -2.80
C ASN A 107 -10.73 -21.50 -1.30
N LYS A 108 -9.57 -21.93 -0.77
CA LYS A 108 -9.45 -22.30 0.65
C LYS A 108 -9.59 -21.14 1.63
N GLN A 109 -9.52 -19.91 1.13
CA GLN A 109 -9.67 -18.66 1.93
C GLN A 109 -11.04 -18.01 1.71
N ILE A 110 -11.98 -18.71 1.12
CA ILE A 110 -13.34 -18.26 0.88
C ILE A 110 -14.26 -19.20 1.66
N SER A 111 -15.04 -18.62 2.58
CA SER A 111 -16.12 -19.32 3.26
C SER A 111 -17.40 -19.22 2.43
N ASP A 112 -18.25 -18.25 2.75
CA ASP A 112 -19.52 -18.03 2.06
C ASP A 112 -19.39 -16.99 0.94
N HIS A 113 -18.56 -15.97 1.14
CA HIS A 113 -18.36 -14.86 0.23
C HIS A 113 -16.87 -14.59 0.00
N PHE A 114 -16.51 -14.22 -1.24
CA PHE A 114 -15.16 -13.77 -1.57
C PHE A 114 -14.96 -12.28 -1.25
N ALA A 115 -13.75 -11.77 -1.50
CA ALA A 115 -13.35 -10.41 -1.19
C ALA A 115 -14.25 -9.33 -1.83
N ILE A 116 -14.23 -8.15 -1.23
CA ILE A 116 -14.95 -6.97 -1.73
C ILE A 116 -14.20 -6.41 -2.95
N ILE A 117 -14.85 -6.43 -4.12
CA ILE A 117 -14.33 -5.92 -5.38
C ILE A 117 -15.43 -5.16 -6.14
N PRO A 118 -15.08 -4.33 -7.15
CA PRO A 118 -16.08 -3.76 -8.07
C PRO A 118 -16.83 -4.84 -8.82
N THR A 119 -18.03 -4.51 -9.30
CA THR A 119 -18.83 -5.32 -10.23
C THR A 119 -18.76 -4.75 -11.65
N ASN A 120 -19.48 -5.38 -12.57
CA ASN A 120 -19.64 -4.90 -13.96
C ASN A 120 -20.67 -3.75 -14.10
N LYS A 121 -21.12 -3.17 -12.99
CA LYS A 121 -22.00 -1.99 -13.04
C LYS A 121 -21.18 -0.72 -13.00
N THR A 122 -21.46 0.19 -13.93
CA THR A 122 -20.84 1.51 -13.92
C THR A 122 -21.36 2.32 -12.73
N PRO A 123 -20.48 2.87 -11.88
CA PRO A 123 -20.91 3.71 -10.77
C PRO A 123 -21.61 4.97 -11.32
N SER A 124 -22.83 5.19 -10.88
CA SER A 124 -23.62 6.37 -11.22
C SER A 124 -24.39 6.85 -9.99
N ASN A 125 -24.57 8.16 -9.87
CA ASN A 125 -25.33 8.78 -8.77
C ASN A 125 -24.83 8.40 -7.36
N LEU A 126 -23.53 8.15 -7.20
CA LEU A 126 -22.90 7.98 -5.90
C LEU A 126 -22.73 9.33 -5.22
N ASP A 127 -23.02 9.40 -3.93
CA ASP A 127 -22.63 10.57 -3.13
C ASP A 127 -21.11 10.63 -2.91
N ALA A 128 -20.61 11.74 -2.39
CA ALA A 128 -19.19 11.96 -2.16
C ALA A 128 -18.55 10.93 -1.21
N ASN A 129 -19.30 10.42 -0.23
CA ASN A 129 -18.79 9.43 0.72
C ASN A 129 -18.85 8.00 0.14
N GLU A 130 -19.89 7.71 -0.63
CA GLU A 130 -19.97 6.47 -1.41
C GLU A 130 -18.83 6.37 -2.43
N TRP A 131 -18.50 7.48 -3.12
CA TRP A 131 -17.34 7.57 -4.01
C TRP A 131 -16.02 7.30 -3.29
N LYS A 132 -15.83 7.81 -2.08
CA LYS A 132 -14.61 7.53 -1.29
C LYS A 132 -14.44 6.04 -1.02
N ILE A 133 -15.51 5.34 -0.60
CA ILE A 133 -15.47 3.90 -0.34
C ILE A 133 -15.29 3.11 -1.63
N PHE A 134 -16.04 3.45 -2.69
CA PHE A 134 -15.86 2.80 -4.00
C PHE A 134 -14.43 2.94 -4.53
N ASN A 135 -13.84 4.13 -4.42
CA ASN A 135 -12.46 4.41 -4.85
C ASN A 135 -11.43 3.58 -4.08
N LEU A 136 -11.60 3.42 -2.76
CA LEU A 136 -10.74 2.52 -1.97
C LEU A 136 -10.77 1.10 -2.53
N ILE A 137 -11.98 0.57 -2.79
CA ILE A 137 -12.19 -0.78 -3.29
C ILE A 137 -11.61 -0.93 -4.70
N ALA A 138 -11.90 0.00 -5.61
CA ALA A 138 -11.44 -0.06 -6.99
C ALA A 138 -9.90 0.05 -7.08
N LYS A 139 -9.28 1.00 -6.37
CA LYS A 139 -7.82 1.13 -6.33
C LYS A 139 -7.14 -0.11 -5.75
N ARG A 140 -7.70 -0.71 -4.71
CA ARG A 140 -7.19 -1.95 -4.13
C ARG A 140 -7.33 -3.12 -5.09
N PHE A 141 -8.46 -3.24 -5.78
CA PHE A 141 -8.70 -4.27 -6.80
C PHE A 141 -7.67 -4.20 -7.93
N ILE A 142 -7.34 -3.01 -8.42
CA ILE A 142 -6.31 -2.84 -9.44
C ILE A 142 -4.93 -3.18 -8.88
N SER A 143 -4.60 -2.64 -7.70
CA SER A 143 -3.25 -2.71 -7.13
C SER A 143 -2.76 -4.13 -6.87
N VAL A 144 -3.65 -5.08 -6.53
CA VAL A 144 -3.25 -6.46 -6.21
C VAL A 144 -2.65 -7.21 -7.40
N PHE A 145 -2.91 -6.77 -8.64
CA PHE A 145 -2.35 -7.37 -9.85
C PHE A 145 -0.98 -6.79 -10.24
N TYR A 146 -0.63 -5.62 -9.71
CA TYR A 146 0.65 -4.98 -9.99
C TYR A 146 1.81 -5.73 -9.34
N PRO A 147 3.01 -5.70 -9.96
CA PRO A 147 4.23 -6.17 -9.31
C PRO A 147 4.54 -5.33 -8.05
N PRO A 148 5.41 -5.82 -7.17
CA PRO A 148 5.86 -5.05 -6.02
C PRO A 148 6.57 -3.75 -6.44
N ALA A 149 6.33 -2.66 -5.72
CA ALA A 149 7.15 -1.46 -5.82
C ALA A 149 8.59 -1.76 -5.35
N GLN A 150 9.58 -1.10 -5.94
CA GLN A 150 10.99 -1.37 -5.64
C GLN A 150 11.63 -0.16 -4.96
N TRP A 151 12.28 -0.43 -3.84
CA TRP A 151 13.02 0.54 -3.07
C TRP A 151 14.49 0.18 -3.03
N ASP A 152 15.38 1.14 -3.20
CA ASP A 152 16.77 1.00 -2.81
C ASP A 152 16.92 1.49 -1.38
N VAL A 153 17.32 0.60 -0.49
CA VAL A 153 17.59 0.89 0.91
C VAL A 153 19.10 0.92 1.11
N THR A 154 19.63 2.06 1.55
CA THR A 154 21.03 2.23 1.92
C THR A 154 21.13 2.26 3.45
N THR A 155 21.92 1.37 4.01
CA THR A 155 22.28 1.38 5.42
C THR A 155 23.72 1.85 5.56
N ARG A 156 23.94 2.91 6.32
CA ARG A 156 25.27 3.44 6.66
C ARG A 156 25.56 3.16 8.11
N ILE A 157 26.73 2.60 8.38
CA ILE A 157 27.27 2.44 9.71
C ILE A 157 28.47 3.40 9.84
N SER A 158 28.41 4.29 10.81
CA SER A 158 29.50 5.23 11.12
C SER A 158 30.05 4.90 12.51
N LYS A 159 31.36 4.66 12.61
CA LYS A 159 32.04 4.31 13.83
C LYS A 159 33.06 5.37 14.21
N THR A 160 32.97 5.90 15.41
CA THR A 160 33.95 6.87 15.96
C THR A 160 34.28 6.50 17.40
N GLY A 161 35.54 6.15 17.67
CA GLY A 161 35.94 5.58 18.96
C GLY A 161 35.15 4.32 19.30
N SER A 162 34.46 4.30 20.43
CA SER A 162 33.61 3.20 20.89
C SER A 162 32.13 3.33 20.42
N HIS A 163 31.77 4.41 19.73
CA HIS A 163 30.37 4.69 19.35
C HIS A 163 30.08 4.27 17.92
N ILE A 164 28.93 3.62 17.75
CA ILE A 164 28.44 3.15 16.44
C ILE A 164 27.09 3.81 16.19
N PHE A 165 26.98 4.45 15.02
CA PHE A 165 25.75 5.08 14.56
C PHE A 165 25.24 4.35 13.31
N LYS A 166 23.94 4.07 13.27
CA LYS A 166 23.27 3.50 12.11
C LYS A 166 22.33 4.53 11.52
N THR A 167 22.48 4.78 10.22
CA THR A 167 21.59 5.64 9.44
C THR A 167 21.02 4.85 8.27
N GLU A 168 19.72 5.00 8.02
CA GLU A 168 19.07 4.37 6.87
C GLU A 168 18.41 5.43 6.01
N GLY A 169 18.60 5.28 4.70
CA GLY A 169 17.90 6.04 3.69
C GLY A 169 17.25 5.11 2.67
N ARG A 170 16.19 5.58 2.02
CA ARG A 170 15.53 4.80 0.98
C ARG A 170 15.07 5.67 -0.17
N ILE A 171 15.18 5.12 -1.38
CA ILE A 171 14.78 5.77 -2.62
C ILE A 171 13.76 4.86 -3.32
N LEU A 172 12.63 5.42 -3.72
CA LEU A 172 11.66 4.72 -4.55
C LEU A 172 12.20 4.66 -5.99
N VAL A 173 12.53 3.45 -6.44
CA VAL A 173 13.11 3.24 -7.78
C VAL A 173 12.02 2.91 -8.79
N GLU A 174 11.06 2.07 -8.40
CA GLU A 174 9.93 1.68 -9.23
C GLU A 174 8.63 1.79 -8.42
N PRO A 175 7.80 2.80 -8.74
CA PRO A 175 6.56 3.06 -7.99
C PRO A 175 5.54 1.93 -8.10
N SER A 176 5.41 1.33 -9.28
CA SER A 176 4.47 0.24 -9.55
C SER A 176 3.05 0.56 -9.04
N TRP A 177 2.48 -0.25 -8.14
CA TRP A 177 1.13 -0.06 -7.58
C TRP A 177 0.96 1.23 -6.77
N LEU A 178 2.03 1.82 -6.25
CA LEU A 178 1.97 3.09 -5.50
C LEU A 178 1.47 4.25 -6.36
N ALA A 179 1.70 4.21 -7.68
CA ALA A 179 1.23 5.22 -8.63
C ALA A 179 -0.31 5.31 -8.66
N ILE A 180 -1.04 4.20 -8.42
CA ILE A 180 -2.51 4.18 -8.34
C ILE A 180 -3.03 5.10 -7.22
N TYR A 181 -2.22 5.29 -6.18
CA TYR A 181 -2.52 6.12 -5.01
C TYR A 181 -1.88 7.51 -5.07
N GLY A 182 -1.30 7.90 -6.21
CA GLY A 182 -0.58 9.16 -6.38
C GLY A 182 0.70 9.25 -5.54
N LYS A 183 1.34 8.10 -5.28
CA LYS A 183 2.57 7.99 -4.48
C LYS A 183 3.78 7.62 -5.33
N ASP A 184 3.78 8.02 -6.59
CA ASP A 184 4.86 7.82 -7.55
C ASP A 184 6.05 8.78 -7.33
N ASN A 185 5.81 9.94 -6.69
CA ASN A 185 6.81 10.95 -6.36
C ASN A 185 6.99 11.07 -4.84
N GLN A 186 7.24 9.98 -4.15
CA GLN A 186 7.54 10.03 -2.71
C GLN A 186 8.89 10.73 -2.49
N PRO A 187 9.01 11.62 -1.49
CA PRO A 187 10.30 12.18 -1.12
C PRO A 187 11.29 11.05 -0.87
N SER A 188 12.44 11.11 -1.53
CA SER A 188 13.51 10.16 -1.26
C SER A 188 14.21 10.59 0.04
N ASP A 189 14.22 9.71 1.02
CA ASP A 189 15.11 9.83 2.18
C ASP A 189 16.51 9.33 1.77
N SER A 190 17.08 9.93 0.71
CA SER A 190 18.44 9.58 0.29
C SER A 190 19.43 10.07 1.32
N LEU A 191 20.38 9.21 1.69
CA LEU A 191 21.49 9.64 2.54
C LEU A 191 22.36 10.64 1.77
N VAL A 192 22.80 11.69 2.46
CA VAL A 192 23.79 12.63 1.89
C VAL A 192 25.04 11.84 1.51
N PRO A 193 25.56 11.99 0.27
CA PRO A 193 26.78 11.32 -0.14
C PRO A 193 27.96 11.68 0.79
N ILE A 194 28.87 10.74 1.00
CA ILE A 194 30.12 11.01 1.69
C ILE A 194 31.04 11.70 0.70
N THR A 195 31.43 12.94 1.01
CA THR A 195 32.13 13.83 0.08
C THR A 195 33.67 13.74 0.12
N ASN A 196 34.25 12.80 0.88
CA ASN A 196 35.70 12.66 1.01
C ASN A 196 36.27 11.59 0.07
N SER A 197 37.50 11.84 -0.38
CA SER A 197 38.27 10.97 -1.28
C SER A 197 38.65 9.61 -0.69
N ASP A 198 38.54 9.42 0.62
CA ASP A 198 38.68 8.13 1.29
C ASP A 198 37.29 7.53 1.47
N GLU A 199 36.96 6.51 0.69
CA GLU A 199 35.64 5.87 0.66
C GLU A 199 35.12 5.37 2.02
N ASP A 200 36.05 5.13 2.99
CA ASP A 200 35.76 4.56 4.30
C ASP A 200 35.78 5.58 5.46
N LYS A 201 35.92 6.88 5.18
CA LYS A 201 36.00 7.91 6.21
C LYS A 201 35.06 9.07 5.97
N GLY A 202 34.21 9.37 6.95
CA GLY A 202 33.34 10.55 6.97
C GLY A 202 33.88 11.61 7.93
N LYS A 203 33.97 12.88 7.49
CA LYS A 203 34.29 13.99 8.39
C LYS A 203 33.11 14.30 9.30
N ILE A 204 33.35 14.39 10.60
CA ILE A 204 32.34 14.81 11.56
C ILE A 204 32.29 16.34 11.54
N LEU A 205 31.16 16.89 11.08
CA LEU A 205 30.95 18.33 10.93
C LEU A 205 30.44 18.95 12.25
N ASP A 206 29.51 18.24 12.89
CA ASP A 206 28.90 18.69 14.14
C ASP A 206 28.36 17.48 14.92
N THR A 207 28.24 17.65 16.24
CA THR A 207 27.62 16.68 17.16
C THR A 207 26.78 17.41 18.17
N HIS A 208 25.51 16.99 18.32
CA HIS A 208 24.68 17.49 19.41
C HIS A 208 23.93 16.31 20.08
N ILE A 209 23.59 16.51 21.33
CA ILE A 209 22.81 15.53 22.10
C ILE A 209 21.41 16.08 22.28
N GLU A 210 20.43 15.36 21.74
CA GLU A 210 19.03 15.64 22.01
C GLU A 210 18.54 14.75 23.15
N SER A 211 17.99 15.39 24.17
CA SER A 211 17.36 14.66 25.28
C SER A 211 15.85 14.57 25.02
N GLU A 212 15.36 13.36 24.83
CA GLU A 212 13.95 13.11 24.60
C GLU A 212 13.36 12.23 25.72
N GLN A 213 12.07 12.40 25.96
CA GLN A 213 11.31 11.52 26.84
C GLN A 213 10.43 10.61 26.00
N THR A 214 10.33 9.35 26.42
CA THR A 214 9.36 8.42 25.80
C THR A 214 7.94 8.94 25.99
N LYS A 215 7.18 8.96 24.90
CA LYS A 215 5.76 9.31 24.92
C LYS A 215 4.92 8.06 25.26
N PRO A 216 3.81 8.21 25.99
CA PRO A 216 2.88 7.10 26.16
C PRO A 216 2.35 6.61 24.81
N PRO A 217 1.95 5.33 24.70
CA PRO A 217 1.30 4.85 23.48
C PRO A 217 0.12 5.74 23.10
N PRO A 218 -0.15 5.94 21.80
CA PRO A 218 -1.33 6.67 21.36
C PRO A 218 -2.60 5.97 21.84
N ARG A 219 -3.65 6.73 22.09
CA ARG A 219 -4.97 6.14 22.41
C ARG A 219 -5.47 5.31 21.23
N TYR A 220 -6.24 4.29 21.54
CA TYR A 220 -6.87 3.48 20.51
C TYR A 220 -7.82 4.32 19.64
N SER A 221 -7.78 4.08 18.36
CA SER A 221 -8.79 4.51 17.39
C SER A 221 -9.63 3.30 16.97
N GLU A 222 -10.77 3.49 16.30
CA GLU A 222 -11.51 2.35 15.74
C GLU A 222 -10.64 1.49 14.82
N ALA A 223 -9.78 2.12 14.00
CA ALA A 223 -8.86 1.39 13.12
C ALA A 223 -7.85 0.51 13.86
N THR A 224 -7.53 0.80 15.11
CA THR A 224 -6.59 0.01 15.93
C THR A 224 -7.30 -1.00 16.84
N LEU A 225 -8.62 -0.86 17.04
CA LEU A 225 -9.45 -1.81 17.79
C LEU A 225 -10.03 -2.92 16.92
N LEU A 226 -10.28 -2.64 15.63
CA LEU A 226 -10.69 -3.61 14.61
C LEU A 226 -9.52 -4.52 14.19
#